data_eb3f739f300fdf233f850c2aeffa6e17
#
_entry.id   eb3f739f300fdf233f850c2aeffa6e17
#
_cell.length_a   1.000
_cell.length_b   1.000
_cell.length_c   1.000
_cell.angle_alpha   90.00
_cell.angle_beta   90.00
_cell.angle_gamma   90.00
#
_symmetry.space_group_name_H-M   'P 1'
#
loop_
_entity.id
_entity.type
_entity.pdbx_description
1 polymer ?
#
loop_
_entity_poly.entity_id
_entity_poly.type
_entity_poly.pdbx_seq_one_letter_code
_entity_poly.pdbx_strand_id
1 'polypeptide(L)'
;LTMDTNMAGIAFPQNYPRHFRRAVLNSSLEFAQTLLQFTRLTWLHEGAGKTHLVIKNSAHTARVALLLRLFPRARFVYLHRRPIDSIRSLVQVKQRLAQLVGLQEPPSSLRQVEETVAAHDQLQEAFARSRHLIPKGQLVEIAYDDLVQSPLNTLQRIYCALEIGGWDSARDAIAARIARGRAYQAEPVVLEPEAEQRLQALLS
;
A
#
# COMPACT_ATOMS: atom_id res chain seq x y z
N LEU A 1 -5.15 -14.91 -7.20
CA LEU A 1 -4.60 -13.71 -6.54
C LEU A 1 -4.23 -12.59 -7.53
N THR A 2 -3.68 -12.94 -8.69
CA THR A 2 -3.26 -11.95 -9.69
C THR A 2 -4.42 -11.15 -10.30
N MET A 3 -5.60 -11.71 -10.42
CA MET A 3 -6.76 -11.03 -11.01
C MET A 3 -7.38 -9.97 -10.08
N ASP A 4 -7.22 -10.14 -8.77
CA ASP A 4 -7.70 -9.21 -7.73
C ASP A 4 -6.56 -8.37 -7.13
N THR A 5 -5.36 -8.46 -7.68
CA THR A 5 -4.29 -7.50 -7.50
C THR A 5 -4.31 -6.56 -8.72
N ASN A 6 -3.84 -5.36 -8.60
CA ASN A 6 -3.83 -4.41 -9.71
C ASN A 6 -2.92 -4.81 -10.91
N MET A 7 -2.46 -6.07 -10.97
CA MET A 7 -1.58 -6.59 -12.03
C MET A 7 -2.25 -6.56 -13.40
N ALA A 8 -3.57 -6.85 -13.47
CA ALA A 8 -4.30 -6.73 -14.73
C ALA A 8 -4.29 -5.29 -15.29
N GLY A 9 -4.31 -4.27 -14.41
CA GLY A 9 -4.18 -2.87 -14.82
C GLY A 9 -2.78 -2.49 -15.29
N ILE A 10 -1.76 -3.24 -14.90
CA ILE A 10 -0.39 -3.06 -15.39
C ILE A 10 -0.20 -3.77 -16.74
N ALA A 11 -0.70 -5.00 -16.86
CA ALA A 11 -0.64 -5.78 -18.10
C ALA A 11 -1.49 -5.16 -19.22
N PHE A 12 -2.64 -4.57 -18.87
CA PHE A 12 -3.58 -3.92 -19.80
C PHE A 12 -3.76 -2.43 -19.44
N PRO A 13 -2.74 -1.60 -19.59
CA PRO A 13 -2.70 -0.23 -19.08
C PRO A 13 -3.73 0.70 -19.72
N GLN A 14 -4.21 0.42 -20.94
CA GLN A 14 -5.29 1.18 -21.56
C GLN A 14 -6.62 1.10 -20.82
N ASN A 15 -6.80 0.06 -19.99
CA ASN A 15 -8.00 -0.19 -19.21
C ASN A 15 -7.76 -0.10 -17.69
N TYR A 16 -6.70 0.61 -17.27
CA TYR A 16 -6.28 0.72 -15.87
C TYR A 16 -7.43 1.08 -14.91
N PRO A 17 -8.28 2.10 -15.16
CA PRO A 17 -9.34 2.47 -14.22
C PRO A 17 -10.38 1.36 -14.01
N ARG A 18 -10.69 0.58 -15.05
CA ARG A 18 -11.61 -0.57 -14.97
C ARG A 18 -11.03 -1.69 -14.10
N HIS A 19 -9.77 -2.04 -14.34
CA HIS A 19 -9.08 -3.08 -13.59
C HIS A 19 -8.86 -2.68 -12.14
N PHE A 20 -8.51 -1.41 -11.89
CA PHE A 20 -8.37 -0.86 -10.56
C PHE A 20 -9.68 -0.97 -9.76
N ARG A 21 -10.81 -0.49 -10.31
CA ARG A 21 -12.10 -0.59 -9.62
C ARG A 21 -12.47 -2.03 -9.31
N ARG A 22 -12.31 -2.94 -10.29
CA ARG A 22 -12.63 -4.35 -10.10
C ARG A 22 -11.75 -5.02 -9.05
N ALA A 23 -10.44 -4.79 -9.11
CA ALA A 23 -9.49 -5.49 -8.27
C ALA A 23 -9.33 -4.87 -6.87
N VAL A 24 -9.51 -3.55 -6.73
CA VAL A 24 -9.20 -2.82 -5.50
C VAL A 24 -10.45 -2.42 -4.74
N LEU A 25 -11.41 -1.81 -5.41
CA LEU A 25 -12.60 -1.25 -4.75
C LEU A 25 -13.72 -2.29 -4.57
N ASN A 26 -13.88 -3.21 -5.52
CA ASN A 26 -14.95 -4.22 -5.53
C ASN A 26 -14.36 -5.61 -5.26
N SER A 27 -13.88 -5.82 -4.04
CA SER A 27 -13.34 -7.13 -3.64
C SER A 27 -14.41 -8.21 -3.67
N SER A 28 -14.17 -9.27 -4.46
CA SER A 28 -15.07 -10.41 -4.61
C SER A 28 -15.01 -11.35 -3.39
N LEU A 29 -16.04 -12.21 -3.27
CA LEU A 29 -16.02 -13.29 -2.28
C LEU A 29 -14.85 -14.25 -2.52
N GLU A 30 -14.56 -14.54 -3.77
CA GLU A 30 -13.42 -15.37 -4.18
C GLU A 30 -12.09 -14.76 -3.71
N PHE A 31 -11.91 -13.43 -3.86
CA PHE A 31 -10.75 -12.74 -3.32
C PHE A 31 -10.66 -12.90 -1.80
N ALA A 32 -11.77 -12.75 -1.08
CA ALA A 32 -11.81 -12.89 0.37
C ALA A 32 -11.39 -14.30 0.81
N GLN A 33 -11.91 -15.34 0.16
CA GLN A 33 -11.55 -16.73 0.41
C GLN A 33 -10.07 -17.01 0.11
N THR A 34 -9.58 -16.51 -1.03
CA THR A 34 -8.18 -16.67 -1.43
C THR A 34 -7.24 -15.96 -0.45
N LEU A 35 -7.57 -14.74 -0.02
CA LEU A 35 -6.79 -14.01 0.98
C LEU A 35 -6.71 -14.78 2.30
N LEU A 36 -7.85 -15.32 2.76
CA LEU A 36 -7.88 -16.10 3.99
C LEU A 36 -7.05 -17.39 3.87
N GLN A 37 -7.17 -18.12 2.78
CA GLN A 37 -6.38 -19.33 2.52
C GLN A 37 -4.88 -19.01 2.44
N PHE A 38 -4.50 -17.98 1.69
CA PHE A 38 -3.12 -17.55 1.58
C PHE A 38 -2.53 -17.16 2.94
N THR A 39 -3.29 -16.41 3.73
CA THR A 39 -2.87 -16.00 5.07
C THR A 39 -2.66 -17.22 5.98
N ARG A 40 -3.55 -18.22 5.92
CA ARG A 40 -3.43 -19.47 6.68
C ARG A 40 -2.21 -20.28 6.26
N LEU A 41 -1.99 -20.45 4.95
CA LEU A 41 -0.82 -21.17 4.42
C LEU A 41 0.48 -20.46 4.81
N THR A 42 0.54 -19.14 4.69
CA THR A 42 1.71 -18.37 5.13
C THR A 42 1.96 -18.57 6.63
N TRP A 43 0.90 -18.54 7.44
CA TRP A 43 1.04 -18.75 8.87
C TRP A 43 1.51 -20.18 9.21
N LEU A 44 1.00 -21.19 8.54
CA LEU A 44 1.45 -22.58 8.73
C LEU A 44 2.91 -22.78 8.35
N HIS A 45 3.37 -22.12 7.30
CA HIS A 45 4.74 -22.26 6.80
C HIS A 45 5.74 -21.41 7.60
N GLU A 46 5.39 -20.15 7.90
CA GLU A 46 6.32 -19.16 8.45
C GLU A 46 6.04 -18.78 9.92
N GLY A 47 4.93 -19.23 10.48
CA GLY A 47 4.43 -18.74 11.78
C GLY A 47 5.07 -19.38 13.01
N ALA A 48 5.90 -20.44 12.85
CA ALA A 48 6.54 -21.12 13.98
C ALA A 48 7.34 -20.14 14.84
N GLY A 49 7.01 -20.05 16.14
CA GLY A 49 7.65 -19.12 17.08
C GLY A 49 7.28 -17.64 16.91
N LYS A 50 6.33 -17.31 16.02
CA LYS A 50 5.87 -15.94 15.76
C LYS A 50 4.49 -15.69 16.39
N THR A 51 4.24 -14.46 16.77
CA THR A 51 2.98 -14.04 17.38
C THR A 51 2.09 -13.23 16.44
N HIS A 52 2.67 -12.65 15.39
CA HIS A 52 1.98 -11.77 14.47
C HIS A 52 2.39 -12.04 13.02
N LEU A 53 1.45 -11.83 12.11
CA LEU A 53 1.70 -11.77 10.67
C LEU A 53 1.47 -10.34 10.19
N VAL A 54 2.43 -9.78 9.47
CA VAL A 54 2.32 -8.47 8.86
C VAL A 54 2.03 -8.62 7.37
N ILE A 55 0.94 -8.02 6.90
CA ILE A 55 0.55 -8.02 5.50
C ILE A 55 0.64 -6.59 4.98
N LYS A 56 1.45 -6.35 3.95
CA LYS A 56 1.57 -5.06 3.30
C LYS A 56 0.93 -5.10 1.92
N ASN A 57 -0.11 -4.28 1.72
CA ASN A 57 -0.69 -4.06 0.40
C ASN A 57 -1.40 -2.70 0.37
N SER A 58 -1.01 -1.81 -0.53
CA SER A 58 -1.63 -0.48 -0.67
C SER A 58 -3.13 -0.54 -1.00
N ALA A 59 -3.58 -1.58 -1.73
CA ALA A 59 -5.00 -1.79 -2.01
C ALA A 59 -5.84 -2.13 -0.76
N HIS A 60 -5.21 -2.53 0.34
CA HIS A 60 -5.90 -2.78 1.61
C HIS A 60 -6.46 -1.50 2.25
N THR A 61 -5.99 -0.34 1.83
CA THR A 61 -6.58 0.97 2.17
C THR A 61 -8.08 1.02 1.86
N ALA A 62 -8.52 0.43 0.74
CA ALA A 62 -9.94 0.36 0.38
C ALA A 62 -10.70 -0.82 1.00
N ARG A 63 -10.03 -1.73 1.73
CA ARG A 63 -10.60 -3.02 2.13
C ARG A 63 -10.76 -3.18 3.65
N VAL A 64 -10.78 -2.10 4.40
CA VAL A 64 -10.87 -2.13 5.88
C VAL A 64 -12.05 -2.98 6.35
N ALA A 65 -13.25 -2.75 5.82
CA ALA A 65 -14.45 -3.51 6.19
C ALA A 65 -14.31 -5.01 5.90
N LEU A 66 -13.71 -5.38 4.76
CA LEU A 66 -13.43 -6.77 4.44
C LEU A 66 -12.41 -7.39 5.40
N LEU A 67 -11.32 -6.68 5.66
CA LEU A 67 -10.26 -7.16 6.55
C LEU A 67 -10.77 -7.37 7.97
N LEU A 68 -11.61 -6.48 8.48
CA LEU A 68 -12.23 -6.66 9.80
C LEU A 68 -13.18 -7.85 9.87
N ARG A 69 -13.90 -8.17 8.78
CA ARG A 69 -14.73 -9.39 8.71
C ARG A 69 -13.90 -10.67 8.70
N LEU A 70 -12.76 -10.67 7.99
CA LEU A 70 -11.88 -11.83 7.93
C LEU A 70 -10.99 -11.98 9.17
N PHE A 71 -10.58 -10.87 9.73
CA PHE A 71 -9.64 -10.77 10.83
C PHE A 71 -10.13 -9.74 11.86
N PRO A 72 -11.11 -10.07 12.73
CA PRO A 72 -11.71 -9.11 13.66
C PRO A 72 -10.72 -8.46 14.64
N ARG A 73 -9.58 -9.11 14.88
CA ARG A 73 -8.49 -8.60 15.73
C ARG A 73 -7.36 -7.96 14.93
N ALA A 74 -7.56 -7.68 13.64
CA ALA A 74 -6.55 -7.01 12.82
C ALA A 74 -6.22 -5.63 13.39
N ARG A 75 -4.94 -5.31 13.40
CA ARG A 75 -4.42 -3.99 13.74
C ARG A 75 -3.92 -3.33 12.47
N PHE A 76 -4.17 -2.04 12.32
CA PHE A 76 -3.91 -1.30 11.10
C PHE A 76 -2.84 -0.26 11.35
N VAL A 77 -1.83 -0.25 10.49
CA VAL A 77 -0.87 0.84 10.36
C VAL A 77 -1.18 1.55 9.06
N TYR A 78 -1.73 2.75 9.14
CA TYR A 78 -1.97 3.58 7.98
C TYR A 78 -0.77 4.52 7.78
N LEU A 79 0.01 4.22 6.74
CA LEU A 79 1.18 5.01 6.39
C LEU A 79 0.77 6.03 5.32
N HIS A 80 0.70 7.31 5.69
CA HIS A 80 0.37 8.39 4.76
C HIS A 80 1.61 9.12 4.28
N ARG A 81 1.57 9.57 3.04
CA ARG A 81 2.62 10.34 2.37
C ARG A 81 1.96 11.45 1.56
N ARG A 82 2.72 12.52 1.26
CA ARG A 82 2.22 13.58 0.37
C ARG A 82 1.71 12.96 -0.94
N PRO A 83 0.48 13.29 -1.37
CA PRO A 83 -0.12 12.70 -2.58
C PRO A 83 0.78 12.84 -3.82
N ILE A 84 1.37 14.04 -4.00
CA ILE A 84 2.23 14.33 -5.15
C ILE A 84 3.41 13.35 -5.27
N ASP A 85 4.07 13.01 -4.16
CA ASP A 85 5.22 12.09 -4.16
C ASP A 85 4.79 10.65 -4.42
N SER A 86 3.66 10.25 -3.85
CA SER A 86 3.11 8.91 -4.01
C SER A 86 2.65 8.66 -5.44
N ILE A 87 1.95 9.62 -6.04
CA ILE A 87 1.40 9.53 -7.38
C ILE A 87 2.52 9.56 -8.41
N ARG A 88 3.46 10.51 -8.28
CA ARG A 88 4.64 10.60 -9.16
C ARG A 88 5.41 9.27 -9.19
N SER A 89 5.72 8.73 -8.02
CA SER A 89 6.41 7.44 -7.90
C SER A 89 5.61 6.30 -8.51
N LEU A 90 4.29 6.25 -8.32
CA LEU A 90 3.46 5.19 -8.86
C LEU A 90 3.35 5.26 -10.39
N VAL A 91 3.24 6.46 -10.96
CA VAL A 91 3.25 6.64 -12.43
C VAL A 91 4.54 6.08 -13.03
N GLN A 92 5.70 6.43 -12.46
CA GLN A 92 6.99 5.89 -12.93
C GLN A 92 7.07 4.36 -12.82
N VAL A 93 6.60 3.80 -11.70
CA VAL A 93 6.55 2.34 -11.53
C VAL A 93 5.63 1.69 -12.55
N LYS A 94 4.46 2.27 -12.83
CA LYS A 94 3.54 1.77 -13.87
C LYS A 94 4.18 1.79 -15.24
N GLN A 95 4.88 2.85 -15.61
CA GLN A 95 5.60 2.96 -16.89
C GLN A 95 6.68 1.87 -17.02
N ARG A 96 7.53 1.71 -16.00
CA ARG A 96 8.58 0.67 -15.98
C ARG A 96 7.99 -0.74 -16.07
N LEU A 97 6.95 -1.02 -15.31
CA LEU A 97 6.30 -2.33 -15.33
C LEU A 97 5.57 -2.61 -16.65
N ALA A 98 4.94 -1.60 -17.25
CA ALA A 98 4.31 -1.76 -18.56
C ALA A 98 5.33 -2.15 -19.65
N GLN A 99 6.56 -1.65 -19.58
CA GLN A 99 7.65 -2.07 -20.49
C GLN A 99 8.10 -3.52 -20.26
N LEU A 100 7.98 -4.04 -19.04
CA LEU A 100 8.44 -5.38 -18.69
C LEU A 100 7.38 -6.46 -18.90
N VAL A 101 6.14 -6.16 -18.53
CA VAL A 101 5.03 -7.13 -18.46
C VAL A 101 3.75 -6.64 -19.14
N GLY A 102 3.77 -5.48 -19.78
CA GLY A 102 2.63 -4.93 -20.51
C GLY A 102 2.30 -5.76 -21.75
N LEU A 103 1.02 -6.02 -21.95
CA LEU A 103 0.46 -6.68 -23.14
C LEU A 103 -0.18 -5.66 -24.11
N GLN A 104 -0.08 -4.39 -23.78
CA GLN A 104 -0.56 -3.25 -24.56
C GLN A 104 0.42 -2.10 -24.41
N GLU A 105 0.48 -1.23 -25.42
CA GLU A 105 1.17 0.05 -25.30
C GLU A 105 0.57 0.88 -24.16
N PRO A 106 1.40 1.46 -23.30
CA PRO A 106 0.91 2.30 -22.21
C PRO A 106 0.24 3.58 -22.77
N PRO A 107 -0.77 4.15 -22.10
CA PRO A 107 -1.29 5.46 -22.45
C PRO A 107 -0.24 6.55 -22.20
N SER A 108 -0.50 7.77 -22.71
CA SER A 108 0.40 8.91 -22.48
C SER A 108 0.65 9.16 -21.01
N SER A 109 1.80 9.74 -20.68
CA SER A 109 2.17 10.10 -19.29
C SER A 109 1.12 11.00 -18.64
N LEU A 110 0.55 11.93 -19.39
CA LEU A 110 -0.55 12.80 -18.93
C LEU A 110 -1.75 12.00 -18.48
N ARG A 111 -2.24 11.08 -19.32
CA ARG A 111 -3.38 10.21 -18.98
C ARG A 111 -3.07 9.30 -17.81
N GLN A 112 -1.85 8.78 -17.72
CA GLN A 112 -1.44 7.96 -16.57
C GLN A 112 -1.47 8.74 -15.25
N VAL A 113 -1.09 10.03 -15.26
CA VAL A 113 -1.20 10.93 -14.11
C VAL A 113 -2.66 11.09 -13.71
N GLU A 114 -3.54 11.46 -14.63
CA GLU A 114 -4.97 11.66 -14.36
C GLU A 114 -5.64 10.40 -13.78
N GLU A 115 -5.39 9.25 -14.38
CA GLU A 115 -5.92 7.96 -13.91
C GLU A 115 -5.35 7.57 -12.54
N THR A 116 -4.10 7.95 -12.24
CA THR A 116 -3.47 7.64 -10.96
C THR A 116 -3.96 8.55 -9.84
N VAL A 117 -4.17 9.85 -10.12
CA VAL A 117 -4.83 10.79 -9.20
C VAL A 117 -6.22 10.27 -8.86
N ALA A 118 -7.05 9.98 -9.86
CA ALA A 118 -8.40 9.47 -9.64
C ALA A 118 -8.43 8.15 -8.85
N ALA A 119 -7.47 7.25 -9.07
CA ALA A 119 -7.35 6.02 -8.30
C ALA A 119 -6.92 6.28 -6.84
N HIS A 120 -6.02 7.23 -6.62
CA HIS A 120 -5.61 7.68 -5.29
C HIS A 120 -6.80 8.24 -4.51
N ASP A 121 -7.57 9.15 -5.11
CA ASP A 121 -8.74 9.76 -4.47
C ASP A 121 -9.79 8.71 -4.10
N GLN A 122 -10.07 7.77 -5.00
CA GLN A 122 -10.99 6.65 -4.72
C GLN A 122 -10.50 5.78 -3.54
N LEU A 123 -9.18 5.57 -3.39
CA LEU A 123 -8.61 4.87 -2.23
C LEU A 123 -8.83 5.66 -0.94
N GLN A 124 -8.56 6.97 -0.95
CA GLN A 124 -8.73 7.84 0.22
C GLN A 124 -10.19 7.91 0.65
N GLU A 125 -11.10 8.07 -0.29
CA GLU A 125 -12.54 8.04 -0.02
C GLU A 125 -13.00 6.69 0.56
N ALA A 126 -12.53 5.57 0.01
CA ALA A 126 -12.88 4.25 0.52
C ALA A 126 -12.37 4.06 1.96
N PHE A 127 -11.16 4.54 2.27
CA PHE A 127 -10.65 4.54 3.62
C PHE A 127 -11.48 5.43 4.55
N ALA A 128 -11.75 6.66 4.15
CA ALA A 128 -12.54 7.60 4.94
C ALA A 128 -13.92 7.03 5.29
N ARG A 129 -14.59 6.37 4.32
CA ARG A 129 -15.89 5.71 4.54
C ARG A 129 -15.85 4.51 5.49
N SER A 130 -14.70 3.84 5.62
CA SER A 130 -14.58 2.61 6.41
C SER A 130 -13.73 2.76 7.68
N ARG A 131 -12.99 3.86 7.83
CA ARG A 131 -12.10 4.12 8.96
C ARG A 131 -12.80 4.01 10.33
N HIS A 132 -14.05 4.49 10.42
CA HIS A 132 -14.84 4.47 11.65
C HIS A 132 -15.21 3.05 12.11
N LEU A 133 -15.10 2.04 11.25
CA LEU A 133 -15.32 0.63 11.58
C LEU A 133 -14.15 0.02 12.37
N ILE A 134 -12.97 0.66 12.35
CA ILE A 134 -11.81 0.15 13.06
C ILE A 134 -11.99 0.43 14.56
N PRO A 135 -11.95 -0.61 15.41
CA PRO A 135 -12.09 -0.41 16.85
C PRO A 135 -10.99 0.48 17.42
N LYS A 136 -11.31 1.21 18.49
CA LYS A 136 -10.35 2.04 19.21
C LYS A 136 -9.13 1.20 19.63
N GLY A 137 -7.92 1.73 19.40
CA GLY A 137 -6.66 1.05 19.71
C GLY A 137 -6.19 0.06 18.63
N GLN A 138 -6.95 -0.13 17.53
CA GLN A 138 -6.54 -0.99 16.42
C GLN A 138 -6.03 -0.23 15.18
N LEU A 139 -5.95 1.09 15.23
CA LEU A 139 -5.40 1.93 14.16
C LEU A 139 -4.33 2.86 14.70
N VAL A 140 -3.20 2.92 14.01
CA VAL A 140 -2.20 3.97 14.16
C VAL A 140 -1.91 4.60 12.80
N GLU A 141 -1.85 5.93 12.77
CA GLU A 141 -1.52 6.69 11.57
C GLU A 141 -0.11 7.25 11.70
N ILE A 142 0.71 7.04 10.68
CA ILE A 142 2.12 7.37 10.64
C ILE A 142 2.42 8.15 9.37
N ALA A 143 3.12 9.28 9.50
CA ALA A 143 3.69 9.94 8.34
C ALA A 143 4.88 9.13 7.79
N TYR A 144 4.96 9.01 6.48
CA TYR A 144 6.11 8.37 5.82
C TYR A 144 7.44 9.05 6.19
N ASP A 145 7.41 10.39 6.29
CA ASP A 145 8.59 11.18 6.64
C ASP A 145 9.08 10.87 8.07
N ASP A 146 8.18 10.67 9.03
CA ASP A 146 8.55 10.21 10.39
C ASP A 146 9.26 8.87 10.35
N LEU A 147 8.73 7.93 9.53
CA LEU A 147 9.31 6.60 9.40
C LEU A 147 10.71 6.64 8.75
N VAL A 148 10.93 7.54 7.80
CA VAL A 148 12.24 7.70 7.15
C VAL A 148 13.25 8.41 8.06
N GLN A 149 12.83 9.49 8.72
CA GLN A 149 13.72 10.30 9.56
C GLN A 149 14.09 9.62 10.88
N SER A 150 13.11 8.98 11.51
CA SER A 150 13.25 8.36 12.83
C SER A 150 12.65 6.95 12.89
N PRO A 151 13.15 6.00 12.08
CA PRO A 151 12.51 4.72 11.89
C PRO A 151 12.35 3.90 13.18
N LEU A 152 13.37 3.89 14.04
CA LEU A 152 13.31 3.11 15.28
C LEU A 152 12.27 3.66 16.25
N ASN A 153 12.24 4.98 16.45
CA ASN A 153 11.25 5.63 17.32
C ASN A 153 9.84 5.49 16.76
N THR A 154 9.68 5.62 15.44
CA THR A 154 8.37 5.45 14.78
C THR A 154 7.86 4.02 14.93
N LEU A 155 8.71 3.02 14.76
CA LEU A 155 8.33 1.62 14.99
C LEU A 155 7.98 1.36 16.46
N GLN A 156 8.71 1.93 17.42
CA GLN A 156 8.37 1.84 18.84
C GLN A 156 6.99 2.43 19.12
N ARG A 157 6.66 3.60 18.55
CA ARG A 157 5.31 4.19 18.66
C ARG A 157 4.23 3.27 18.12
N ILE A 158 4.48 2.59 16.99
CA ILE A 158 3.54 1.61 16.41
C ILE A 158 3.32 0.45 17.39
N TYR A 159 4.40 -0.14 17.93
CA TYR A 159 4.31 -1.23 18.88
C TYR A 159 3.51 -0.84 20.13
N CYS A 160 3.79 0.34 20.68
CA CYS A 160 3.07 0.86 21.85
C CYS A 160 1.60 1.16 21.53
N ALA A 161 1.31 1.90 20.46
CA ALA A 161 -0.04 2.33 20.11
C ALA A 161 -0.97 1.18 19.76
N LEU A 162 -0.45 0.12 19.19
CA LEU A 162 -1.18 -1.08 18.81
C LEU A 162 -1.03 -2.23 19.83
N GLU A 163 -0.36 -1.97 20.96
CA GLU A 163 -0.12 -2.99 22.00
C GLU A 163 0.49 -4.29 21.44
N ILE A 164 1.46 -4.14 20.52
CA ILE A 164 2.20 -5.28 19.96
C ILE A 164 3.30 -5.64 20.95
N GLY A 165 3.22 -6.81 21.55
CA GLY A 165 4.25 -7.30 22.46
C GLY A 165 5.59 -7.58 21.77
N GLY A 166 6.66 -7.74 22.57
CA GLY A 166 7.96 -8.19 22.09
C GLY A 166 8.86 -7.08 21.53
N TRP A 167 8.56 -5.81 21.82
CA TRP A 167 9.42 -4.69 21.37
C TRP A 167 10.87 -4.84 21.85
N ASP A 168 11.10 -5.13 23.13
CA ASP A 168 12.44 -5.20 23.70
C ASP A 168 13.28 -6.31 23.06
N SER A 169 12.66 -7.44 22.74
CA SER A 169 13.33 -8.53 22.04
C SER A 169 13.55 -8.29 20.54
N ALA A 170 12.71 -7.45 19.90
CA ALA A 170 12.79 -7.15 18.48
C ALA A 170 13.69 -5.94 18.16
N ARG A 171 13.86 -5.02 19.11
CA ARG A 171 14.49 -3.71 18.94
C ARG A 171 15.86 -3.78 18.28
N ASP A 172 16.74 -4.65 18.77
CA ASP A 172 18.13 -4.71 18.29
C ASP A 172 18.20 -5.29 16.87
N ALA A 173 17.38 -6.28 16.56
CA ALA A 173 17.25 -6.83 15.20
C ALA A 173 16.70 -5.77 14.22
N ILE A 174 15.70 -5.01 14.65
CA ILE A 174 15.16 -3.89 13.89
C ILE A 174 16.22 -2.82 13.66
N ALA A 175 16.96 -2.40 14.69
CA ALA A 175 18.02 -1.41 14.60
C ALA A 175 19.12 -1.86 13.62
N ALA A 176 19.54 -3.10 13.69
CA ALA A 176 20.51 -3.69 12.77
C ALA A 176 20.01 -3.71 11.33
N ARG A 177 18.70 -3.97 11.11
CA ARG A 177 18.08 -3.94 9.77
C ARG A 177 18.02 -2.53 9.21
N ILE A 178 17.66 -1.54 10.04
CA ILE A 178 17.66 -0.11 9.67
C ILE A 178 19.05 0.34 9.26
N ALA A 179 20.08 0.00 10.06
CA ALA A 179 21.46 0.36 9.76
C ALA A 179 21.91 -0.15 8.39
N ARG A 180 21.57 -1.39 8.03
CA ARG A 180 21.85 -1.97 6.70
C ARG A 180 21.10 -1.29 5.56
N GLY A 181 19.90 -0.77 5.83
CA GLY A 181 19.08 -0.08 4.82
C GLY A 181 19.46 1.38 4.55
N ARG A 182 20.29 2.00 5.39
CA ARG A 182 20.68 3.43 5.26
C ARG A 182 21.46 3.75 3.98
N ALA A 183 22.08 2.76 3.35
CA ALA A 183 22.79 2.94 2.07
C ALA A 183 21.85 3.06 0.86
N TYR A 184 20.56 2.77 1.03
CA TYR A 184 19.58 2.90 -0.05
C TYR A 184 19.24 4.36 -0.30
N GLN A 185 19.53 4.84 -1.49
CA GLN A 185 19.05 6.13 -2.00
C GLN A 185 17.95 5.88 -3.03
N ALA A 186 16.81 6.51 -2.82
CA ALA A 186 15.73 6.44 -3.79
C ALA A 186 16.16 7.17 -5.10
N GLU A 187 15.97 6.53 -6.24
CA GLU A 187 16.17 7.19 -7.51
C GLU A 187 15.21 8.38 -7.64
N PRO A 188 15.70 9.52 -8.17
CA PRO A 188 14.82 10.65 -8.45
C PRO A 188 13.74 10.25 -9.45
N VAL A 189 12.50 10.58 -9.14
CA VAL A 189 11.36 10.34 -10.04
C VAL A 189 11.19 11.59 -10.89
N VAL A 190 11.32 11.43 -12.20
CA VAL A 190 11.13 12.49 -13.19
C VAL A 190 9.97 12.08 -14.09
N LEU A 191 8.96 12.95 -14.19
CA LEU A 191 7.89 12.84 -15.17
C LEU A 191 8.17 13.79 -16.34
N GLU A 192 7.51 13.55 -17.47
CA GLU A 192 7.51 14.51 -18.58
C GLU A 192 6.92 15.86 -18.11
N PRO A 193 7.44 17.00 -18.61
CA PRO A 193 7.06 18.33 -18.11
C PRO A 193 5.54 18.59 -18.09
N GLU A 194 4.84 18.18 -19.13
CA GLU A 194 3.39 18.34 -19.24
C GLU A 194 2.64 17.50 -18.17
N ALA A 195 3.07 16.26 -17.97
CA ALA A 195 2.52 15.37 -16.95
C ALA A 195 2.79 15.89 -15.53
N GLU A 196 3.97 16.45 -15.28
CA GLU A 196 4.31 17.07 -14.00
C GLU A 196 3.45 18.30 -13.72
N GLN A 197 3.27 19.20 -14.70
CA GLN A 197 2.39 20.36 -14.57
C GLN A 197 0.94 19.94 -14.31
N ARG A 198 0.46 18.91 -15.01
CA ARG A 198 -0.89 18.39 -14.80
C ARG A 198 -1.06 17.80 -13.40
N LEU A 199 -0.07 17.05 -12.91
CA LEU A 199 -0.08 16.51 -11.54
C LEU A 199 -0.18 17.63 -10.50
N GLN A 200 0.61 18.68 -10.64
CA GLN A 200 0.57 19.83 -9.73
C GLN A 200 -0.80 20.53 -9.78
N ALA A 201 -1.35 20.73 -10.97
CA ALA A 201 -2.67 21.36 -11.14
C ALA A 201 -3.84 20.54 -10.56
N LEU A 202 -3.73 19.20 -10.55
CA LEU A 202 -4.78 18.33 -9.98
C LEU A 202 -4.72 18.24 -8.45
N LEU A 203 -3.60 18.60 -7.84
CA LEU A 203 -3.38 18.51 -6.39
C LEU A 203 -3.29 19.87 -5.68
N SER A 204 -3.41 20.99 -6.43
CA SER A 204 -3.54 22.33 -5.88
C SER A 204 -4.99 22.63 -5.48
#